data_58d8eaa1ec3bc6a5cb9fed3e60b5dfd5
#
_entry.id   58d8eaa1ec3bc6a5cb9fed3e60b5dfd5
#
_cell.length_a   1.000
_cell.length_b   1.000
_cell.length_c   1.000
_cell.angle_alpha   90.00
_cell.angle_beta   90.00
_cell.angle_gamma   90.00
#
_symmetry.space_group_name_H-M   'P 1'
#
loop_
_entity.id
_entity.type
_entity.pdbx_description
1 polymer ?
#
loop_
_entity_poly.entity_id
_entity_poly.type
_entity_poly.pdbx_seq_one_letter_code
_entity_poly.pdbx_strand_id
1 'polypeptide(L)'
;MGYSREIYDEAMAMVNANRTKAIEECNLRKAAFYEQYPRAAEIERELATTAIQAARAVLNGAQAKEQLTLLKQKNLSLQNERMQLLQKAGLPETYLEPSFACNACKDEGFIDGRMCSCLKKLM
;
A
#
# COMPACT_ATOMS: atom_id res chain seq x y z
N MET A 1 29.34 -15.81 12.53
CA MET A 1 30.00 -14.86 11.65
C MET A 1 29.00 -13.80 11.22
N GLY A 2 29.15 -12.58 11.64
CA GLY A 2 28.25 -11.49 11.31
C GLY A 2 28.87 -10.51 10.33
N TYR A 3 28.01 -9.76 9.70
CA TYR A 3 28.45 -8.60 8.92
C TYR A 3 28.80 -7.47 9.88
N SER A 4 29.68 -6.56 9.48
CA SER A 4 29.96 -5.38 10.28
C SER A 4 28.71 -4.52 10.34
N ARG A 5 28.57 -3.76 11.42
CA ARG A 5 27.45 -2.83 11.59
C ARG A 5 27.41 -1.80 10.46
N GLU A 6 28.59 -1.36 10.01
CA GLU A 6 28.69 -0.40 8.91
C GLU A 6 28.10 -0.96 7.60
N ILE A 7 28.41 -2.22 7.29
CA ILE A 7 27.87 -2.88 6.09
C ILE A 7 26.34 -3.00 6.21
N TYR A 8 25.85 -3.39 7.39
CA TYR A 8 24.42 -3.49 7.65
C TYR A 8 23.74 -2.12 7.50
N ASP A 9 24.30 -1.09 8.11
CA ASP A 9 23.72 0.26 8.08
C ASP A 9 23.68 0.81 6.65
N GLU A 10 24.73 0.58 5.86
CA GLU A 10 24.75 0.98 4.45
C GLU A 10 23.68 0.23 3.64
N ALA A 11 23.55 -1.07 3.85
CA ALA A 11 22.56 -1.88 3.16
C ALA A 11 21.13 -1.43 3.52
N MET A 12 20.88 -1.18 4.80
CA MET A 12 19.56 -0.68 5.24
C MET A 12 19.26 0.71 4.70
N ALA A 13 20.28 1.57 4.59
CA ALA A 13 20.11 2.89 3.98
C ALA A 13 19.67 2.75 2.51
N MET A 14 20.23 1.80 1.77
CA MET A 14 19.83 1.54 0.38
C MET A 14 18.41 1.01 0.30
N VAL A 15 18.03 0.09 1.18
CA VAL A 15 16.67 -0.46 1.25
C VAL A 15 15.67 0.67 1.54
N ASN A 16 15.97 1.51 2.53
CA ASN A 16 15.11 2.64 2.89
C ASN A 16 15.01 3.66 1.76
N ALA A 17 16.10 3.93 1.05
CA ALA A 17 16.09 4.83 -0.11
C ALA A 17 15.20 4.28 -1.22
N ASN A 18 15.28 2.99 -1.51
CA ASN A 18 14.42 2.34 -2.50
C ASN A 18 12.95 2.45 -2.13
N ARG A 19 12.63 2.23 -0.85
CA ARG A 19 11.26 2.32 -0.36
C ARG A 19 10.72 3.74 -0.49
N THR A 20 11.49 4.73 -0.06
CA THR A 20 11.10 6.14 -0.15
C THR A 20 10.85 6.55 -1.59
N LYS A 21 11.75 6.14 -2.51
CA LYS A 21 11.61 6.43 -3.93
C LYS A 21 10.34 5.82 -4.50
N ALA A 22 10.06 4.56 -4.17
CA ALA A 22 8.86 3.86 -4.65
C ALA A 22 7.59 4.57 -4.19
N ILE A 23 7.55 4.99 -2.92
CA ILE A 23 6.39 5.70 -2.36
C ILE A 23 6.24 7.09 -2.99
N GLU A 24 7.32 7.84 -3.15
CA GLU A 24 7.29 9.17 -3.77
C GLU A 24 6.81 9.10 -5.22
N GLU A 25 7.33 8.16 -6.01
CA GLU A 25 6.90 7.95 -7.39
C GLU A 25 5.42 7.58 -7.46
N CYS A 26 4.96 6.73 -6.54
CA CYS A 26 3.55 6.38 -6.44
C CYS A 26 2.69 7.61 -6.15
N ASN A 27 3.11 8.45 -5.21
CA ASN A 27 2.37 9.65 -4.85
C ASN A 27 2.28 10.64 -6.02
N LEU A 28 3.32 10.75 -6.83
CA LEU A 28 3.29 11.57 -8.05
C LEU A 28 2.29 11.04 -9.07
N ARG A 29 2.26 9.71 -9.27
CA ARG A 29 1.28 9.08 -10.17
C ARG A 29 -0.15 9.31 -9.66
N LYS A 30 -0.37 9.16 -8.37
CA LYS A 30 -1.69 9.40 -7.75
C LYS A 30 -2.14 10.83 -7.95
N ALA A 31 -1.25 11.79 -7.71
CA ALA A 31 -1.58 13.21 -7.86
C ALA A 31 -2.01 13.52 -9.30
N ALA A 32 -1.27 13.02 -10.29
CA ALA A 32 -1.59 13.22 -11.69
C ALA A 32 -2.92 12.56 -12.06
N PHE A 33 -3.15 11.33 -11.57
CA PHE A 33 -4.38 10.59 -11.86
C PHE A 33 -5.60 11.26 -11.24
N TYR A 34 -5.48 11.73 -10.00
CA TYR A 34 -6.58 12.39 -9.28
C TYR A 34 -6.92 13.75 -9.87
N GLU A 35 -5.94 14.44 -10.45
CA GLU A 35 -6.19 15.69 -11.17
C GLU A 35 -7.06 15.43 -12.39
N GLN A 36 -6.77 14.36 -13.12
CA GLN A 36 -7.52 13.97 -14.32
C GLN A 36 -8.87 13.31 -13.97
N TYR A 37 -8.92 12.55 -12.89
CA TYR A 37 -10.11 11.83 -12.42
C TYR A 37 -10.38 12.16 -10.95
N PRO A 38 -11.03 13.30 -10.65
CA PRO A 38 -11.30 13.68 -9.25
C PRO A 38 -12.09 12.64 -8.46
N ARG A 39 -12.92 11.84 -9.12
CA ARG A 39 -13.67 10.75 -8.46
C ARG A 39 -12.72 9.73 -7.83
N ALA A 40 -11.54 9.49 -8.42
CA ALA A 40 -10.56 8.56 -7.86
C ALA A 40 -10.05 9.04 -6.49
N ALA A 41 -9.86 10.35 -6.32
CA ALA A 41 -9.47 10.91 -5.02
C ALA A 41 -10.58 10.73 -3.98
N GLU A 42 -11.84 10.92 -4.39
CA GLU A 42 -12.98 10.67 -3.50
C GLU A 42 -13.07 9.21 -3.06
N ILE A 43 -12.84 8.28 -4.01
CA ILE A 43 -12.83 6.85 -3.72
C ILE A 43 -11.75 6.52 -2.69
N GLU A 44 -10.55 7.08 -2.82
CA GLU A 44 -9.48 6.85 -1.85
C GLU A 44 -9.89 7.31 -0.45
N ARG A 45 -10.51 8.48 -0.34
CA ARG A 45 -11.01 8.99 0.95
C ARG A 45 -12.11 8.11 1.52
N GLU A 46 -13.03 7.65 0.68
CA GLU A 46 -14.12 6.77 1.12
C GLU A 46 -13.60 5.40 1.56
N LEU A 47 -12.59 4.86 0.85
CA LEU A 47 -11.95 3.61 1.25
C LEU A 47 -11.26 3.76 2.62
N ALA A 48 -10.57 4.87 2.85
CA ALA A 48 -9.95 5.13 4.15
C ALA A 48 -11.00 5.25 5.25
N THR A 49 -12.13 5.90 4.95
CA THR A 49 -13.25 6.03 5.90
C THR A 49 -13.87 4.68 6.23
N THR A 50 -14.06 3.80 5.23
CA THR A 50 -14.61 2.46 5.51
C THR A 50 -13.66 1.64 6.37
N ALA A 51 -12.35 1.79 6.20
CA ALA A 51 -11.37 1.10 7.04
C ALA A 51 -11.46 1.55 8.51
N ILE A 52 -11.61 2.86 8.74
CA ILE A 52 -11.78 3.41 10.08
C ILE A 52 -13.10 2.93 10.70
N GLN A 53 -14.17 2.96 9.92
CA GLN A 53 -15.48 2.49 10.37
C GLN A 53 -15.46 1.00 10.71
N ALA A 54 -14.74 0.18 9.92
CA ALA A 54 -14.60 -1.24 10.20
C ALA A 54 -13.87 -1.48 11.52
N ALA A 55 -12.80 -0.72 11.79
CA ALA A 55 -12.07 -0.82 13.05
C ALA A 55 -12.95 -0.47 14.24
N ARG A 56 -13.83 0.55 14.11
CA ARG A 56 -14.78 0.94 15.15
C ARG A 56 -15.88 -0.10 15.31
N ALA A 57 -16.34 -0.69 14.21
CA ALA A 57 -17.44 -1.67 14.24
C ALA A 57 -17.08 -2.91 15.04
N VAL A 58 -15.80 -3.31 15.04
CA VAL A 58 -15.32 -4.45 15.84
C VAL A 58 -15.63 -4.26 17.32
N LEU A 59 -15.72 -3.01 17.80
CA LEU A 59 -15.99 -2.68 19.20
C LEU A 59 -17.46 -2.68 19.55
N ASN A 60 -18.37 -2.83 18.57
CA ASN A 60 -19.82 -2.73 18.78
C ASN A 60 -20.48 -4.05 19.17
N GLY A 61 -19.73 -5.09 19.48
CA GLY A 61 -20.27 -6.34 20.01
C GLY A 61 -21.24 -7.04 19.07
N ALA A 62 -22.50 -7.15 19.46
CA ALA A 62 -23.51 -7.94 18.75
C ALA A 62 -23.80 -7.46 17.32
N GLN A 63 -23.61 -6.17 17.05
CA GLN A 63 -23.88 -5.59 15.73
C GLN A 63 -22.66 -5.57 14.82
N ALA A 64 -21.49 -5.96 15.32
CA ALA A 64 -20.22 -5.87 14.59
C ALA A 64 -20.27 -6.65 13.27
N LYS A 65 -20.78 -7.88 13.30
CA LYS A 65 -20.81 -8.76 12.12
C LYS A 65 -21.62 -8.14 10.98
N GLU A 66 -22.79 -7.60 11.29
CA GLU A 66 -23.68 -6.99 10.30
C GLU A 66 -23.04 -5.73 9.72
N GLN A 67 -22.50 -4.87 10.58
CA GLN A 67 -21.82 -3.64 10.15
C GLN A 67 -20.61 -3.94 9.29
N LEU A 68 -19.80 -4.94 9.67
CA LEU A 68 -18.63 -5.33 8.90
C LEU A 68 -19.00 -5.86 7.53
N THR A 69 -20.11 -6.60 7.41
CA THR A 69 -20.59 -7.11 6.13
C THR A 69 -20.96 -5.95 5.19
N LEU A 70 -21.69 -4.96 5.70
CA LEU A 70 -22.07 -3.78 4.91
C LEU A 70 -20.85 -2.97 4.48
N LEU A 71 -19.88 -2.77 5.37
CA LEU A 71 -18.67 -2.03 5.08
C LEU A 71 -17.80 -2.77 4.05
N LYS A 72 -17.77 -4.09 4.13
CA LYS A 72 -17.05 -4.92 3.14
C LYS A 72 -17.66 -4.76 1.75
N GLN A 73 -18.98 -4.79 1.65
CA GLN A 73 -19.68 -4.60 0.38
C GLN A 73 -19.39 -3.23 -0.21
N LYS A 74 -19.43 -2.19 0.63
CA LYS A 74 -19.10 -0.82 0.20
C LYS A 74 -17.66 -0.72 -0.27
N ASN A 75 -16.73 -1.32 0.47
CA ASN A 75 -15.32 -1.32 0.11
C ASN A 75 -15.09 -1.98 -1.25
N LEU A 76 -15.69 -3.15 -1.49
CA LEU A 76 -15.57 -3.86 -2.77
C LEU A 76 -16.16 -3.04 -3.92
N SER A 77 -17.29 -2.39 -3.70
CA SER A 77 -17.91 -1.52 -4.70
C SER A 77 -16.99 -0.35 -5.08
N LEU A 78 -16.36 0.27 -4.09
CA LEU A 78 -15.41 1.37 -4.31
C LEU A 78 -14.16 0.88 -5.06
N GLN A 79 -13.64 -0.30 -4.71
CA GLN A 79 -12.50 -0.88 -5.40
C GLN A 79 -12.83 -1.18 -6.86
N ASN A 80 -14.03 -1.69 -7.15
CA ASN A 80 -14.48 -1.94 -8.51
C ASN A 80 -14.60 -0.65 -9.31
N GLU A 81 -15.12 0.39 -8.71
CA GLU A 81 -15.24 1.69 -9.37
C GLU A 81 -13.85 2.24 -9.70
N ARG A 82 -12.90 2.13 -8.78
CA ARG A 82 -11.52 2.54 -9.00
C ARG A 82 -10.88 1.77 -10.17
N MET A 83 -11.10 0.45 -10.20
CA MET A 83 -10.59 -0.40 -11.27
C MET A 83 -11.16 0.02 -12.63
N GLN A 84 -12.45 0.33 -12.69
CA GLN A 84 -13.07 0.80 -13.91
C GLN A 84 -12.48 2.11 -14.41
N LEU A 85 -12.16 3.04 -13.49
CA LEU A 85 -11.50 4.30 -13.84
C LEU A 85 -10.10 4.05 -14.42
N LEU A 86 -9.34 3.13 -13.81
CA LEU A 86 -8.02 2.76 -14.32
C LEU A 86 -8.11 2.13 -15.70
N GLN A 87 -9.06 1.23 -15.92
CA GLN A 87 -9.28 0.60 -17.22
C GLN A 87 -9.65 1.63 -18.27
N LYS A 88 -10.51 2.56 -17.93
CA LYS A 88 -10.93 3.65 -18.82
C LYS A 88 -9.75 4.52 -19.23
N ALA A 89 -8.81 4.74 -18.32
CA ALA A 89 -7.60 5.51 -18.56
C ALA A 89 -6.51 4.70 -19.29
N GLY A 90 -6.71 3.40 -19.48
CA GLY A 90 -5.72 2.52 -20.11
C GLY A 90 -4.53 2.20 -19.21
N LEU A 91 -4.71 2.26 -17.89
CA LEU A 91 -3.66 2.05 -16.90
C LEU A 91 -3.80 0.69 -16.21
N PRO A 92 -2.68 0.10 -15.74
CA PRO A 92 -2.73 -1.18 -15.04
C PRO A 92 -3.36 -1.02 -13.66
N GLU A 93 -3.87 -2.14 -13.11
CA GLU A 93 -4.50 -2.16 -11.78
C GLU A 93 -3.54 -1.69 -10.67
N THR A 94 -2.25 -1.90 -10.86
CA THR A 94 -1.21 -1.56 -9.88
C THR A 94 -0.69 -0.12 -10.01
N TYR A 95 -1.27 0.67 -10.92
CA TYR A 95 -0.79 2.02 -11.19
C TYR A 95 -0.76 2.92 -9.95
N LEU A 96 -1.73 2.75 -9.06
CA LEU A 96 -1.85 3.54 -7.82
C LEU A 96 -1.15 2.89 -6.63
N GLU A 97 -0.38 1.82 -6.86
CA GLU A 97 0.37 1.13 -5.83
C GLU A 97 1.87 1.39 -5.99
N PRO A 98 2.64 1.45 -4.89
CA PRO A 98 4.10 1.61 -5.00
C PRO A 98 4.75 0.40 -5.71
N SER A 99 5.74 0.68 -6.57
CA SER A 99 6.53 -0.36 -7.24
C SER A 99 7.82 -0.56 -6.46
N PHE A 100 7.82 -1.47 -5.50
CA PHE A 100 8.98 -1.74 -4.67
C PHE A 100 10.05 -2.53 -5.44
N ALA A 101 11.32 -2.26 -5.12
CA ALA A 101 12.45 -3.00 -5.71
C ALA A 101 12.42 -4.46 -5.28
N CYS A 102 12.01 -4.73 -4.05
CA CYS A 102 11.80 -6.09 -3.54
C CYS A 102 10.33 -6.29 -3.18
N ASN A 103 9.64 -7.13 -3.94
CA ASN A 103 8.22 -7.41 -3.68
C ASN A 103 8.01 -8.31 -2.46
N ALA A 104 9.02 -9.08 -2.06
CA ALA A 104 8.90 -10.00 -0.92
C ALA A 104 8.79 -9.25 0.40
N CYS A 105 9.63 -8.26 0.64
CA CYS A 105 9.61 -7.47 1.88
C CYS A 105 9.05 -6.06 1.69
N LYS A 106 8.70 -5.68 0.45
CA LYS A 106 8.23 -4.33 0.11
C LYS A 106 9.21 -3.24 0.54
N ASP A 107 10.50 -3.50 0.28
CA ASP A 107 11.62 -2.61 0.62
C ASP A 107 11.70 -2.27 2.10
N GLU A 108 11.27 -3.18 2.96
CA GLU A 108 11.43 -3.05 4.41
C GLU A 108 12.70 -3.70 4.92
N GLY A 109 13.25 -4.65 4.18
CA GLY A 109 14.48 -5.37 4.52
C GLY A 109 14.26 -6.59 5.40
N PHE A 110 13.08 -6.76 5.98
CA PHE A 110 12.76 -7.86 6.89
C PHE A 110 11.39 -8.44 6.58
N ILE A 111 11.26 -9.74 6.78
CA ILE A 111 9.99 -10.46 6.69
C ILE A 111 9.84 -11.27 7.98
N ASP A 112 8.78 -11.00 8.75
CA ASP A 112 8.49 -11.69 10.00
C ASP A 112 9.69 -11.72 10.97
N GLY A 113 10.40 -10.60 11.08
CA GLY A 113 11.55 -10.45 11.97
C GLY A 113 12.85 -11.04 11.43
N ARG A 114 12.84 -11.57 10.20
CA ARG A 114 14.02 -12.16 9.57
C ARG A 114 14.48 -11.29 8.41
N MET A 115 15.79 -11.21 8.21
CA MET A 115 16.34 -10.49 7.07
C MET A 115 15.82 -11.04 5.75
N CYS A 116 15.31 -10.14 4.89
CA CYS A 116 14.95 -10.50 3.54
C CYS A 116 16.22 -10.77 2.71
N SER A 117 16.10 -11.62 1.70
CA SER A 117 17.21 -11.91 0.80
C SER A 117 17.74 -10.66 0.09
N CYS A 118 16.89 -9.68 -0.18
CA CYS A 118 17.31 -8.42 -0.80
C CYS A 118 18.32 -7.66 0.07
N LEU A 119 18.09 -7.62 1.39
CA LEU A 119 19.01 -6.99 2.33
C LEU A 119 20.33 -7.76 2.39
N LYS A 120 20.26 -9.10 2.46
CA LYS A 120 21.45 -9.95 2.48
C LYS A 120 22.31 -9.75 1.23
N LYS A 121 21.68 -9.58 0.06
CA LYS A 121 22.41 -9.35 -1.20
C LYS A 121 23.15 -8.01 -1.22
N LEU A 122 22.64 -7.02 -0.53
CA LEU A 122 23.28 -5.71 -0.43
C LEU A 122 24.44 -5.70 0.55
N MET A 123 24.48 -6.66 1.45
CA MET A 123 25.53 -6.81 2.44
C MET A 123 26.69 -7.62 1.88
#